data_ca63568466310eeb77a172aa0fd57ec6
#
_entry.id   ca63568466310eeb77a172aa0fd57ec6
#
_cell.length_a   1.000
_cell.length_b   1.000
_cell.length_c   1.000
_cell.angle_alpha   90.00
_cell.angle_beta   90.00
_cell.angle_gamma   90.00
#
_symmetry.space_group_name_H-M   'P 1'
#
loop_
_entity.id
_entity.type
_entity.pdbx_description
1 polymer ?
#
loop_
_entity_poly.entity_id
_entity_poly.type
_entity_poly.pdbx_seq_one_letter_code
_entity_poly.pdbx_strand_id
1 'polypeptide(L)' 'INLYEIDTNQEVNYKIVGEDEADVKKGKISFSSPISRAMIGKEAGEIIKFDSPSGIKEYEIVSIRHI' A
#
# COMPACT_ATOMS: atom_id res chain seq x y z
N ILE A 1 2.64 3.39 6.41
CA ILE A 1 3.43 2.87 5.30
C ILE A 1 3.55 3.93 4.24
N ASN A 2 4.76 4.26 3.86
CA ASN A 2 5.02 5.16 2.75
C ASN A 2 5.31 4.35 1.50
N LEU A 3 4.55 4.62 0.45
CA LEU A 3 4.73 4.00 -0.85
C LEU A 3 5.00 5.05 -1.90
N TYR A 4 5.81 4.71 -2.88
CA TYR A 4 6.06 5.57 -4.02
C TYR A 4 5.38 4.94 -5.25
N GLU A 5 4.44 5.67 -5.83
CA GLU A 5 3.75 5.20 -7.02
C GLU A 5 4.61 5.47 -8.25
N ILE A 6 5.09 4.39 -8.85
CA ILE A 6 6.06 4.49 -9.95
C ILE A 6 5.44 5.12 -11.19
N ASP A 7 4.18 4.79 -11.47
CA ASP A 7 3.51 5.26 -12.69
C ASP A 7 3.29 6.77 -12.71
N THR A 8 2.98 7.36 -11.56
CA THR A 8 2.66 8.79 -11.47
C THR A 8 3.74 9.61 -10.81
N ASN A 9 4.79 8.96 -10.33
CA ASN A 9 5.87 9.61 -9.57
C ASN A 9 5.34 10.36 -8.34
N GLN A 10 4.38 9.75 -7.64
CA GLN A 10 3.80 10.33 -6.45
C GLN A 10 4.05 9.46 -5.23
N GLU A 11 4.33 10.10 -4.12
CA GLU A 11 4.45 9.42 -2.85
C GLU A 11 3.09 9.38 -2.18
N VAL A 12 2.70 8.20 -1.69
CA VAL A 12 1.44 8.02 -0.98
C VAL A 12 1.71 7.41 0.37
N ASN A 13 0.92 7.79 1.35
CA ASN A 13 1.04 7.30 2.72
C ASN A 13 -0.26 6.60 3.10
N TYR A 14 -0.14 5.31 3.41
CA TYR A 14 -1.27 4.51 3.84
C TYR A 14 -1.04 4.01 5.26
N LYS A 15 -2.13 3.92 6.00
CA LYS A 15 -2.13 3.31 7.32
C LYS A 15 -2.90 2.01 7.27
N ILE A 16 -2.30 0.93 7.71
CA ILE A 16 -2.98 -0.35 7.79
C ILE A 16 -3.75 -0.42 9.10
N VAL A 17 -5.05 -0.65 9.00
CA VAL A 17 -5.95 -0.67 10.14
C VAL A 17 -6.84 -1.91 10.07
N GLY A 18 -7.62 -2.14 11.12
CA GLY A 18 -8.64 -3.18 11.09
C GLY A 18 -9.76 -2.84 10.11
N GLU A 19 -10.54 -3.84 9.73
CA GLU A 19 -11.59 -3.65 8.72
C GLU A 19 -12.60 -2.59 9.11
N ASP A 20 -12.90 -2.47 10.41
CA ASP A 20 -13.87 -1.50 10.90
C ASP A 20 -13.42 -0.06 10.72
N GLU A 21 -12.12 0.17 10.67
CA GLU A 21 -11.56 1.51 10.55
C GLU A 21 -11.06 1.83 9.16
N ALA A 22 -11.15 0.88 8.24
CA ALA A 22 -10.64 1.06 6.89
C ALA A 22 -11.42 2.13 6.14
N ASP A 23 -10.70 3.09 5.58
CA ASP A 23 -11.28 4.15 4.76
C ASP A 23 -10.23 4.59 3.75
N VAL A 24 -10.37 4.12 2.52
CA VAL A 24 -9.41 4.40 1.45
C VAL A 24 -9.28 5.90 1.20
N LYS A 25 -10.37 6.64 1.33
CA LYS A 25 -10.35 8.10 1.12
C LYS A 25 -9.48 8.82 2.13
N LYS A 26 -9.32 8.25 3.31
CA LYS A 26 -8.49 8.82 4.37
C LYS A 26 -7.11 8.18 4.42
N GLY A 27 -6.79 7.33 3.45
CA GLY A 27 -5.52 6.63 3.44
C GLY A 27 -5.43 5.49 4.43
N LYS A 28 -6.56 5.01 4.92
CA LYS A 28 -6.62 3.88 5.85
C LYS A 28 -7.04 2.63 5.08
N ILE A 29 -6.20 1.63 5.03
CA ILE A 29 -6.49 0.40 4.32
C ILE A 29 -6.59 -0.77 5.29
N SER A 30 -7.52 -1.68 4.96
CA SER A 30 -7.70 -2.88 5.76
C SER A 30 -6.49 -3.80 5.60
N PHE A 31 -6.12 -4.49 6.68
CA PHE A 31 -5.03 -5.47 6.63
C PHE A 31 -5.34 -6.61 5.66
N SER A 32 -6.58 -6.83 5.30
CA SER A 32 -6.99 -7.86 4.35
C SER A 32 -7.13 -7.36 2.92
N SER A 33 -6.85 -6.08 2.66
CA SER A 33 -6.97 -5.52 1.32
C SER A 33 -5.88 -6.08 0.39
N PRO A 34 -6.11 -6.09 -0.94
CA PRO A 34 -5.12 -6.59 -1.89
C PRO A 34 -3.76 -5.92 -1.76
N ILE A 35 -3.73 -4.61 -1.56
CA ILE A 35 -2.47 -3.89 -1.42
C ILE A 35 -1.74 -4.28 -0.13
N SER A 36 -2.47 -4.47 0.96
CA SER A 36 -1.88 -4.94 2.22
C SER A 36 -1.31 -6.34 2.08
N ARG A 37 -2.03 -7.22 1.40
CA ARG A 37 -1.57 -8.59 1.18
C ARG A 37 -0.34 -8.63 0.30
N ALA A 38 -0.24 -7.73 -0.67
CA ALA A 38 0.94 -7.63 -1.51
C ALA A 38 2.16 -7.18 -0.71
N MET A 39 1.95 -6.46 0.38
CA MET A 39 3.05 -5.97 1.22
C MET A 39 3.49 -6.95 2.30
N ILE A 40 2.69 -7.97 2.60
CA ILE A 40 3.05 -8.97 3.60
C ILE A 40 4.33 -9.70 3.16
N GLY A 41 5.32 -9.74 4.03
CA GLY A 41 6.60 -10.36 3.74
C GLY A 41 7.56 -9.49 2.94
N LYS A 42 7.16 -8.26 2.63
CA LYS A 42 8.02 -7.32 1.91
C LYS A 42 8.68 -6.34 2.87
N GLU A 43 9.82 -5.82 2.45
CA GLU A 43 10.59 -4.86 3.23
C GLU A 43 10.74 -3.54 2.47
N ALA A 44 11.16 -2.51 3.19
CA ALA A 44 11.44 -1.21 2.57
C ALA A 44 12.46 -1.37 1.45
N GLY A 45 12.21 -0.73 0.34
CA GLY A 45 13.05 -0.81 -0.86
C GLY A 45 12.58 -1.85 -1.87
N GLU A 46 11.62 -2.69 -1.53
CA GLU A 46 11.08 -3.66 -2.47
C GLU A 46 9.93 -3.05 -3.28
N ILE A 47 9.74 -3.58 -4.48
CA ILE A 47 8.65 -3.16 -5.36
C ILE A 47 7.53 -4.18 -5.27
N ILE A 48 6.30 -3.69 -5.09
CA ILE A 48 5.12 -4.55 -5.07
C ILE A 48 4.26 -4.28 -6.29
N LYS A 49 3.58 -5.32 -6.74
CA LYS A 49 2.63 -5.23 -7.85
C LYS A 49 1.29 -5.75 -7.36
N PHE A 50 0.23 -5.08 -7.75
CA PHE A 50 -1.11 -5.58 -7.44
C PHE A 50 -2.07 -5.20 -8.55
N ASP A 51 -3.13 -6.02 -8.66
CA ASP A 51 -4.18 -5.79 -9.64
C ASP A 51 -5.15 -4.74 -9.13
N SER A 52 -5.39 -3.74 -9.96
CA SER A 52 -6.42 -2.75 -9.71
C SER A 52 -7.44 -2.76 -10.85
N PRO A 53 -8.63 -2.17 -10.64
CA PRO A 53 -9.62 -2.09 -11.73
C PRO A 53 -9.10 -1.42 -12.99
N SER A 54 -8.10 -0.55 -12.87
CA SER A 54 -7.50 0.14 -14.02
C SER A 54 -6.25 -0.56 -14.57
N GLY A 55 -5.90 -1.72 -14.03
CA GLY A 55 -4.73 -2.48 -14.48
C GLY A 55 -3.77 -2.77 -13.35
N ILE A 56 -2.61 -3.32 -13.71
CA ILE A 56 -1.57 -3.64 -12.73
C ILE A 56 -0.84 -2.36 -12.34
N LYS A 57 -0.72 -2.13 -11.04
CA LYS A 57 0.02 -0.99 -10.49
C LYS A 57 1.25 -1.45 -9.73
N GLU A 58 2.30 -0.68 -9.84
CA GLU A 58 3.56 -0.95 -9.16
C GLU A 58 3.85 0.16 -8.16
N TYR A 59 4.24 -0.25 -6.96
CA TYR A 59 4.64 0.67 -5.90
C TYR A 59 5.97 0.24 -5.32
N GLU A 60 6.79 1.22 -4.98
CA GLU A 60 8.01 0.95 -4.21
C GLU A 60 7.73 1.23 -2.74
N ILE A 61 8.11 0.31 -1.88
CA ILE A 61 7.95 0.50 -0.44
C ILE A 61 9.08 1.41 0.05
N VAL A 62 8.74 2.63 0.44
CA VAL A 62 9.72 3.59 0.95
C VAL A 62 10.03 3.31 2.41
N SER A 63 8.99 3.13 3.21
CA SER A 63 9.18 2.79 4.62
C SER A 63 7.94 2.09 5.15
N ILE A 64 8.16 1.20 6.13
CA ILE A 64 7.09 0.50 6.82
C ILE A 64 7.24 0.80 8.30
N ARG A 65 6.16 1.26 8.93
CA ARG A 65 6.10 1.43 10.37
C ARG A 65 5.06 0.51 10.95
N HIS A 66 5.47 -0.24 11.96
CA HIS A 66 4.56 -1.02 12.78
C HIS A 66 4.37 -0.27 14.08
N ILE A 67 3.14 0.05 14.37
CA ILE A 67 2.78 0.75 15.62
C ILE A 67 2.08 -0.23 16.53
#